data_1802d69b179edfada6c58ae9e260ad86
#
_entry.id   1802d69b179edfada6c58ae9e260ad86
#
_cell.length_a   1.000
_cell.length_b   1.000
_cell.length_c   1.000
_cell.angle_alpha   90.00
_cell.angle_beta   90.00
_cell.angle_gamma   90.00
#
_symmetry.space_group_name_H-M   'P 1'
#
loop_
_entity.id
_entity.type
_entity.pdbx_description
1 polymer ?
#
loop_
_entity_poly.entity_id
_entity_poly.type
_entity_poly.pdbx_seq_one_letter_code
_entity_poly.pdbx_strand_id
1 'polypeptide(L)'
;MSWFLLTISIISEVMGTVALKFSNGFTDWKPSVVVFTAYILSFVLLGLALKGMELSIAYAVWAGVGTALIAVIGFFYFNEPITTLKLVSIVLIVLGVVGLNLADRIA
;
A
#
# COMPACT_ATOMS: atom_id res chain seq x y z
N MET A 1 4.11 2.37 18.10
CA MET A 1 2.70 2.04 17.78
C MET A 1 2.28 2.57 16.41
N SER A 2 2.68 3.79 16.03
CA SER A 2 2.30 4.34 14.71
C SER A 2 2.78 3.51 13.54
N TRP A 3 3.99 2.99 13.57
CA TRP A 3 4.50 2.12 12.50
C TRP A 3 3.70 0.82 12.39
N PHE A 4 3.24 0.26 13.51
CA PHE A 4 2.38 -0.91 13.49
C PHE A 4 1.04 -0.59 12.84
N LEU A 5 0.41 0.52 13.23
CA LEU A 5 -0.85 0.97 12.64
C LEU A 5 -0.71 1.23 11.13
N LEU A 6 0.39 1.84 10.73
CA LEU A 6 0.67 2.09 9.32
C LEU A 6 0.80 0.78 8.55
N THR A 7 1.50 -0.21 9.10
CA THR A 7 1.66 -1.52 8.47
C THR A 7 0.30 -2.19 8.23
N ILE A 8 -0.55 -2.21 9.26
CA ILE A 8 -1.90 -2.80 9.13
C ILE A 8 -2.73 -2.01 8.12
N SER A 9 -2.59 -0.69 8.11
CA SER A 9 -3.27 0.16 7.12
C SER A 9 -2.87 -0.21 5.69
N ILE A 10 -1.58 -0.41 5.44
CA ILE A 10 -1.06 -0.79 4.12
C ILE A 10 -1.62 -2.16 3.71
N ILE A 11 -1.60 -3.13 4.60
CA ILE A 11 -2.14 -4.47 4.32
C ILE A 11 -3.62 -4.37 3.96
N SER A 12 -4.40 -3.61 4.73
CA SER A 12 -5.82 -3.43 4.47
C SER A 12 -6.07 -2.77 3.11
N GLU A 13 -5.27 -1.74 2.77
CA GLU A 13 -5.37 -1.06 1.47
C GLU A 13 -5.06 -2.02 0.32
N VAL A 14 -4.01 -2.81 0.45
CA VAL A 14 -3.62 -3.78 -0.57
C VAL A 14 -4.72 -4.81 -0.78
N MET A 15 -5.33 -5.30 0.30
CA MET A 15 -6.47 -6.22 0.21
C MET A 15 -7.65 -5.57 -0.52
N GLY A 16 -7.93 -4.30 -0.22
CA GLY A 16 -8.98 -3.56 -0.90
C GLY A 16 -8.71 -3.40 -2.39
N THR A 17 -7.47 -3.10 -2.75
CA THR A 17 -7.08 -2.91 -4.15
C THR A 17 -7.14 -4.23 -4.93
N VAL A 18 -6.74 -5.34 -4.33
CA VAL A 18 -6.89 -6.66 -4.96
C VAL A 18 -8.38 -6.97 -5.16
N ALA A 19 -9.21 -6.71 -4.17
CA ALA A 19 -10.65 -6.89 -4.29
C ALA A 19 -11.24 -5.99 -5.38
N LEU A 20 -10.69 -4.79 -5.54
CA LEU A 20 -11.09 -3.86 -6.60
C LEU A 20 -10.88 -4.48 -7.98
N LYS A 21 -9.78 -5.17 -8.19
CA LYS A 21 -9.53 -5.89 -9.44
C LYS A 21 -10.59 -6.96 -9.67
N PHE A 22 -10.97 -7.70 -8.62
CA PHE A 22 -12.01 -8.73 -8.72
C PHE A 22 -13.41 -8.17 -8.86
N SER A 23 -13.64 -6.90 -8.52
CA SER A 23 -14.97 -6.28 -8.60
C SER A 23 -15.40 -5.99 -10.03
N ASN A 24 -14.49 -6.07 -10.98
CA ASN A 24 -14.74 -5.78 -12.39
C ASN A 24 -15.45 -4.42 -12.56
N GLY A 25 -14.80 -3.37 -12.04
CA GLY A 25 -15.34 -2.01 -12.11
C GLY A 25 -16.58 -1.81 -11.23
N PHE A 26 -16.61 -2.48 -10.06
CA PHE A 26 -17.74 -2.44 -9.10
C PHE A 26 -19.03 -3.10 -9.62
N THR A 27 -18.93 -3.94 -10.65
CA THR A 27 -20.09 -4.66 -11.15
C THR A 27 -20.43 -5.92 -10.35
N ASP A 28 -19.43 -6.48 -9.64
CA ASP A 28 -19.60 -7.62 -8.75
C ASP A 28 -19.70 -7.08 -7.32
N TRP A 29 -20.85 -7.28 -6.66
CA TRP A 29 -21.11 -6.64 -5.37
C TRP A 29 -20.28 -7.22 -4.20
N LYS A 30 -19.92 -8.51 -4.24
CA LYS A 30 -19.17 -9.12 -3.13
C LYS A 30 -17.77 -8.53 -3.00
N PRO A 31 -16.92 -8.54 -4.05
CA PRO A 31 -15.64 -7.86 -3.94
C PRO A 31 -15.78 -6.36 -3.75
N SER A 32 -16.84 -5.73 -4.28
CA SER A 32 -17.06 -4.29 -4.05
C SER A 32 -17.26 -3.96 -2.58
N VAL A 33 -17.98 -4.78 -1.83
CA VAL A 33 -18.15 -4.60 -0.38
C VAL A 33 -16.80 -4.71 0.32
N VAL A 34 -15.95 -5.67 -0.09
CA VAL A 34 -14.60 -5.82 0.47
C VAL A 34 -13.77 -4.57 0.21
N VAL A 35 -13.86 -3.98 -0.99
CA VAL A 35 -13.15 -2.74 -1.33
C VAL A 35 -13.49 -1.64 -0.33
N PHE A 36 -14.77 -1.33 -0.14
CA PHE A 36 -15.18 -0.25 0.74
C PHE A 36 -14.78 -0.52 2.18
N THR A 37 -15.00 -1.73 2.67
CA THR A 37 -14.65 -2.10 4.05
C THR A 37 -13.15 -1.97 4.29
N ALA A 38 -12.35 -2.52 3.39
CA ALA A 38 -10.89 -2.51 3.52
C ALA A 38 -10.33 -1.09 3.41
N TYR A 39 -10.86 -0.26 2.51
CA TYR A 39 -10.37 1.11 2.35
C TYR A 39 -10.76 2.00 3.53
N ILE A 40 -11.99 1.87 4.04
CA ILE A 40 -12.39 2.61 5.23
C ILE A 40 -11.49 2.26 6.40
N LEU A 41 -11.25 0.97 6.63
CA LEU A 41 -10.37 0.51 7.69
C LEU A 41 -8.94 1.05 7.48
N SER A 42 -8.43 0.99 6.26
CA SER A 42 -7.11 1.49 5.93
C SER A 42 -6.96 2.97 6.26
N PHE A 43 -7.92 3.80 5.85
CA PHE A 43 -7.85 5.23 6.12
C PHE A 43 -8.00 5.57 7.60
N VAL A 44 -8.83 4.84 8.33
CA VAL A 44 -8.92 5.03 9.80
C VAL A 44 -7.59 4.70 10.46
N LEU A 45 -6.97 3.59 10.10
CA LEU A 45 -5.67 3.19 10.65
C LEU A 45 -4.57 4.16 10.25
N LEU A 46 -4.57 4.65 9.02
CA LEU A 46 -3.61 5.66 8.57
C LEU A 46 -3.76 6.93 9.41
N GLY A 47 -4.99 7.39 9.62
CA GLY A 47 -5.26 8.56 10.44
C GLY A 47 -4.74 8.40 11.87
N LEU A 48 -4.93 7.22 12.46
CA LEU A 48 -4.41 6.92 13.78
C LEU A 48 -2.88 6.89 13.81
N ALA A 49 -2.26 6.35 12.76
CA ALA A 49 -0.79 6.34 12.65
C ALA A 49 -0.23 7.76 12.57
N LEU A 50 -0.95 8.69 11.94
CA LEU A 50 -0.50 10.08 11.80
C LEU A 50 -0.42 10.83 13.12
N LYS A 51 -0.97 10.32 14.20
CA LYS A 51 -0.81 10.92 15.52
C LYS A 51 0.65 10.89 16.00
N GLY A 52 1.45 9.94 15.53
CA GLY A 52 2.84 9.78 15.93
C GLY A 52 3.84 9.82 14.78
N MET A 53 3.42 10.25 13.59
CA MET A 53 4.28 10.27 12.40
C MET A 53 4.06 11.55 11.61
N GLU A 54 5.10 11.98 10.90
CA GLU A 54 4.95 13.06 9.93
C GLU A 54 4.08 12.57 8.76
N LEU A 55 3.22 13.46 8.25
CA LEU A 55 2.32 13.16 7.15
C LEU A 55 3.08 12.71 5.89
N SER A 56 4.16 13.42 5.54
CA SER A 56 4.91 13.10 4.32
C SER A 56 5.55 11.73 4.38
N ILE A 57 6.11 11.36 5.52
CA ILE A 57 6.75 10.06 5.71
C ILE A 57 5.70 8.95 5.71
N ALA A 58 4.62 9.13 6.47
CA ALA A 58 3.55 8.14 6.54
C ALA A 58 2.94 7.89 5.15
N TYR A 59 2.64 8.95 4.41
CA TYR A 59 2.04 8.83 3.11
C TYR A 59 2.98 8.16 2.10
N ALA A 60 4.26 8.57 2.07
CA ALA A 60 5.22 8.01 1.13
C ALA A 60 5.48 6.53 1.41
N VAL A 61 5.60 6.14 2.67
CA VAL A 61 5.75 4.72 3.04
C VAL A 61 4.49 3.95 2.68
N TRP A 62 3.33 4.48 3.02
CA TRP A 62 2.04 3.85 2.72
C TRP A 62 1.89 3.61 1.21
N ALA A 63 2.12 4.63 0.40
CA ALA A 63 1.99 4.53 -1.05
C ALA A 63 3.10 3.65 -1.67
N GLY A 64 4.35 3.82 -1.21
CA GLY A 64 5.48 3.09 -1.77
C GLY A 64 5.45 1.59 -1.46
N VAL A 65 5.24 1.24 -0.20
CA VAL A 65 5.13 -0.17 0.20
C VAL A 65 3.90 -0.80 -0.42
N GLY A 66 2.77 -0.07 -0.43
CA GLY A 66 1.55 -0.55 -1.08
C GLY A 66 1.76 -0.84 -2.57
N THR A 67 2.44 0.07 -3.28
CA THR A 67 2.76 -0.12 -4.69
C THR A 67 3.63 -1.35 -4.90
N ALA A 68 4.67 -1.55 -4.08
CA ALA A 68 5.54 -2.70 -4.20
C ALA A 68 4.78 -4.01 -3.96
N LEU A 69 3.92 -4.06 -2.94
CA LEU A 69 3.12 -5.24 -2.65
C LEU A 69 2.14 -5.55 -3.79
N ILE A 70 1.47 -4.54 -4.31
CA ILE A 70 0.53 -4.70 -5.44
C ILE A 70 1.28 -5.18 -6.69
N ALA A 71 2.48 -4.67 -6.92
CA ALA A 71 3.29 -5.11 -8.07
C ALA A 71 3.65 -6.60 -7.96
N VAL A 72 4.06 -7.04 -6.76
CA VAL A 72 4.36 -8.46 -6.53
C VAL A 72 3.11 -9.32 -6.76
N ILE A 73 1.98 -8.91 -6.23
CA ILE A 73 0.72 -9.63 -6.42
C ILE A 73 0.33 -9.65 -7.90
N GLY A 74 0.48 -8.52 -8.59
CA GLY A 74 0.19 -8.44 -10.02
C GLY A 74 1.03 -9.39 -10.84
N PHE A 75 2.34 -9.48 -10.55
CA PHE A 75 3.24 -10.37 -11.27
C PHE A 75 2.90 -11.84 -11.05
N PHE A 76 2.62 -12.24 -9.81
CA PHE A 76 2.46 -13.65 -9.47
C PHE A 76 1.02 -14.14 -9.55
N TYR A 77 0.05 -13.29 -9.29
CA TYR A 77 -1.35 -13.70 -9.21
C TYR A 77 -2.14 -13.32 -10.46
N PHE A 78 -1.91 -12.15 -11.00
CA PHE A 78 -2.64 -11.65 -12.17
C PHE A 78 -1.86 -11.80 -13.47
N ASN A 79 -0.69 -12.45 -13.43
CA ASN A 79 0.15 -12.70 -14.62
C ASN A 79 0.50 -11.41 -15.36
N GLU A 80 0.68 -10.31 -14.65
CA GLU A 80 1.10 -9.06 -15.27
C GLU A 80 2.54 -9.18 -15.74
N PRO A 81 2.89 -8.54 -16.86
CA PRO A 81 4.24 -8.70 -17.42
C PRO A 81 5.30 -8.08 -16.50
N ILE A 82 6.41 -8.80 -16.36
CA ILE A 82 7.59 -8.34 -15.63
C ILE A 82 8.57 -7.77 -16.65
N THR A 83 8.92 -6.49 -16.51
CA THR A 83 9.92 -5.85 -17.36
C THR A 83 11.04 -5.32 -16.49
N THR A 84 12.22 -5.15 -17.10
CA THR A 84 13.37 -4.58 -16.39
C THR A 84 13.03 -3.19 -15.85
N LEU A 85 12.34 -2.37 -16.63
CA LEU A 85 11.97 -1.03 -16.20
C LEU A 85 11.04 -1.07 -14.98
N LYS A 86 10.07 -1.97 -14.96
CA LYS A 86 9.18 -2.12 -13.80
C LYS A 86 9.97 -2.53 -12.56
N LEU A 87 10.86 -3.51 -12.69
CA LEU A 87 11.67 -3.96 -11.55
C LEU A 87 12.57 -2.86 -11.01
N VAL A 88 13.26 -2.14 -11.89
CA VAL A 88 14.13 -1.03 -11.49
C VAL A 88 13.31 0.06 -10.80
N SER A 89 12.15 0.41 -11.34
CA SER A 89 11.29 1.44 -10.77
C SER A 89 10.80 1.06 -9.37
N ILE A 90 10.40 -0.20 -9.18
CA ILE A 90 9.95 -0.68 -7.86
C ILE A 90 11.11 -0.67 -6.86
N VAL A 91 12.30 -1.08 -7.27
CA VAL A 91 13.49 -1.03 -6.42
C VAL A 91 13.78 0.42 -5.99
N LEU A 92 13.66 1.39 -6.90
CA LEU A 92 13.85 2.80 -6.56
C LEU A 92 12.82 3.27 -5.54
N ILE A 93 11.56 2.86 -5.67
CA ILE A 93 10.52 3.19 -4.70
C ILE A 93 10.87 2.61 -3.32
N VAL A 94 11.26 1.35 -3.27
CA VAL A 94 11.62 0.69 -2.01
C VAL A 94 12.82 1.37 -1.35
N LEU A 95 13.85 1.73 -2.15
CA LEU A 95 15.02 2.43 -1.63
C LEU A 95 14.63 3.80 -1.08
N GLY A 96 13.71 4.51 -1.75
CA GLY A 96 13.19 5.78 -1.25
C GLY A 96 12.46 5.63 0.09
N VAL A 97 11.64 4.58 0.23
CA VAL A 97 10.94 4.27 1.48
C VAL A 97 11.93 3.99 2.61
N VAL A 98 12.97 3.19 2.33
CA VAL A 98 14.03 2.91 3.32
C VAL A 98 14.72 4.22 3.72
N GLY A 99 15.03 5.08 2.75
CA GLY A 99 15.64 6.37 3.01
C GLY A 99 14.78 7.25 3.91
N LEU A 100 13.47 7.29 3.68
CA LEU A 100 12.54 8.05 4.52
C LEU A 100 12.47 7.50 5.94
N ASN A 101 12.47 6.18 6.08
CA ASN A 101 12.49 5.56 7.41
C ASN A 101 13.77 5.94 8.17
N LEU A 102 14.91 5.91 7.49
CA LEU A 102 16.18 6.32 8.09
C LEU A 102 16.18 7.81 8.45
N ALA A 103 15.66 8.67 7.57
CA ALA A 103 15.56 10.10 7.83
C ALA A 103 14.69 10.38 9.07
N ASP A 104 13.60 9.65 9.22
CA ASP A 104 12.72 9.78 10.38
C ASP A 104 13.45 9.44 11.70
N ARG A 105 14.35 8.45 11.65
CA ARG A 105 15.08 8.00 12.85
C ARG A 105 16.23 8.93 13.25
N ILE A 106 16.88 9.55 12.27
CA ILE A 106 18.08 10.36 12.53
C ILE A 106 17.79 11.86 12.57
N ALA A 107 16.60 12.26 12.14
CA ALA A 107 16.17 13.68 12.20
C ALA A 107 15.50 14.03 13.56
#